data_86a4889ced93948167874a90c2b7c83f
#
_entry.id   86a4889ced93948167874a90c2b7c83f
#
_cell.length_a   1.000
_cell.length_b   1.000
_cell.length_c   1.000
_cell.angle_alpha   90.00
_cell.angle_beta   90.00
_cell.angle_gamma   90.00
#
_symmetry.space_group_name_H-M   'P 1'
#
loop_
_entity.id
_entity.type
_entity.pdbx_description
1 polymer ?
#
loop_
_entity_poly.entity_id
_entity_poly.type
_entity_poly.pdbx_seq_one_letter_code
_entity_poly.pdbx_strand_id
1 'polypeptide(L)'
;MGSALAVGYEGASGARLRSTLLGGIAHLAREPRGEALQRVLDRTFVRAAPTQEAAAELLGLPFSTYRRYLAKAVERLADLLWAVEIGEVRLPAN
;
A
#
# COMPACT_ATOMS: atom_id res chain seq x y z
N MET A 1 28.03 11.47 -9.90
CA MET A 1 28.44 10.26 -10.54
C MET A 1 27.37 9.18 -10.48
N GLY A 2 26.97 8.79 -9.36
CA GLY A 2 25.92 7.82 -9.25
C GLY A 2 24.56 8.34 -9.60
N SER A 3 24.39 9.65 -9.78
CA SER A 3 23.05 10.20 -9.93
C SER A 3 22.37 9.75 -11.22
N ALA A 4 23.05 9.72 -12.34
CA ALA A 4 22.43 9.27 -13.58
C ALA A 4 22.08 7.79 -13.51
N LEU A 5 22.99 7.02 -12.96
CA LEU A 5 22.78 5.60 -12.78
C LEU A 5 21.68 5.35 -11.74
N ALA A 6 21.71 6.12 -10.67
CA ALA A 6 20.71 5.99 -9.61
C ALA A 6 19.32 6.34 -10.13
N VAL A 7 19.20 7.36 -10.98
CA VAL A 7 17.90 7.72 -11.55
C VAL A 7 17.35 6.59 -12.41
N GLY A 8 18.18 6.00 -13.27
CA GLY A 8 17.73 4.89 -14.09
C GLY A 8 17.35 3.68 -13.25
N TYR A 9 18.16 3.38 -12.27
CA TYR A 9 17.91 2.27 -11.38
C TYR A 9 16.64 2.52 -10.54
N GLU A 10 16.52 3.72 -10.02
CA GLU A 10 15.37 4.08 -9.22
C GLU A 10 14.08 4.01 -10.02
N GLY A 11 14.13 4.38 -11.29
CA GLY A 11 12.95 4.27 -12.14
C GLY A 11 12.49 2.85 -12.30
N ALA A 12 13.42 1.94 -12.60
CA ALA A 12 13.08 0.53 -12.73
C ALA A 12 12.63 -0.05 -11.39
N SER A 13 13.35 0.32 -10.32
CA SER A 13 13.03 -0.12 -8.97
C SER A 13 11.67 0.42 -8.52
N GLY A 14 11.40 1.69 -8.85
CA GLY A 14 10.13 2.32 -8.51
C GLY A 14 8.96 1.65 -9.18
N ALA A 15 9.09 1.29 -10.46
CA ALA A 15 8.02 0.61 -11.17
C ALA A 15 7.76 -0.77 -10.57
N ARG A 16 8.82 -1.49 -10.22
CA ARG A 16 8.68 -2.80 -9.60
C ARG A 16 8.07 -2.69 -8.21
N LEU A 17 8.52 -1.71 -7.44
CA LEU A 17 7.99 -1.47 -6.11
C LEU A 17 6.52 -1.12 -6.17
N ARG A 18 6.15 -0.25 -7.11
CA ARG A 18 4.74 0.14 -7.28
C ARG A 18 3.88 -1.09 -7.60
N SER A 19 4.32 -1.93 -8.51
CA SER A 19 3.61 -3.14 -8.88
C SER A 19 3.44 -4.07 -7.67
N THR A 20 4.50 -4.23 -6.88
CA THR A 20 4.46 -5.05 -5.68
C THR A 20 3.49 -4.49 -4.65
N LEU A 21 3.51 -3.17 -4.45
CA LEU A 21 2.60 -2.54 -3.51
C LEU A 21 1.15 -2.68 -3.95
N LEU A 22 0.87 -2.47 -5.23
CA LEU A 22 -0.48 -2.62 -5.75
C LEU A 22 -0.97 -4.06 -5.61
N GLY A 23 -0.10 -5.02 -5.88
CA GLY A 23 -0.43 -6.43 -5.69
C GLY A 23 -0.69 -6.76 -4.23
N GLY A 24 0.12 -6.20 -3.33
CA GLY A 24 -0.08 -6.40 -1.90
C GLY A 24 -1.40 -5.82 -1.42
N ILE A 25 -1.73 -4.62 -1.86
CA ILE A 25 -2.99 -3.97 -1.50
C ILE A 25 -4.17 -4.79 -2.00
N ALA A 26 -4.10 -5.26 -3.25
CA ALA A 26 -5.16 -6.09 -3.80
C ALA A 26 -5.31 -7.40 -3.03
N HIS A 27 -4.20 -7.98 -2.60
CA HIS A 27 -4.23 -9.21 -1.82
C HIS A 27 -4.89 -9.00 -0.46
N LEU A 28 -4.66 -7.85 0.16
CA LEU A 28 -5.28 -7.54 1.45
C LEU A 28 -6.80 -7.56 1.38
N ALA A 29 -7.37 -7.17 0.25
CA ALA A 29 -8.82 -7.14 0.10
C ALA A 29 -9.44 -8.53 0.21
N ARG A 30 -8.64 -9.58 0.05
CA ARG A 30 -9.12 -10.97 0.17
C ARG A 30 -9.16 -11.45 1.61
N GLU A 31 -8.48 -10.75 2.51
CA GLU A 31 -8.43 -11.14 3.91
C GLU A 31 -9.72 -10.72 4.61
N PRO A 32 -10.12 -11.42 5.67
CA PRO A 32 -11.24 -10.96 6.48
C PRO A 32 -10.98 -9.54 6.96
N ARG A 33 -11.93 -8.66 6.77
CA ARG A 33 -11.82 -7.23 7.11
C ARG A 33 -10.77 -6.49 6.29
N GLY A 34 -10.23 -7.14 5.26
CA GLY A 34 -9.18 -6.52 4.44
C GLY A 34 -9.71 -5.41 3.55
N GLU A 35 -10.99 -5.41 3.23
CA GLU A 35 -11.58 -4.38 2.37
C GLU A 35 -11.42 -2.99 2.95
N ALA A 36 -11.68 -2.83 4.25
CA ALA A 36 -11.52 -1.53 4.89
C ALA A 36 -10.06 -1.07 4.86
N LEU A 37 -9.15 -1.99 5.11
CA LEU A 37 -7.72 -1.69 5.07
C LEU A 37 -7.27 -1.34 3.65
N GLN A 38 -7.80 -2.06 2.67
CA GLN A 38 -7.48 -1.81 1.27
C GLN A 38 -7.94 -0.41 0.86
N ARG A 39 -9.14 0.00 1.27
CA ARG A 39 -9.65 1.34 0.94
C ARG A 39 -8.81 2.43 1.58
N VAL A 40 -8.37 2.22 2.81
CA VAL A 40 -7.53 3.19 3.50
C VAL A 40 -6.20 3.35 2.77
N LEU A 41 -5.59 2.23 2.37
CA LEU A 41 -4.33 2.27 1.62
C LEU A 41 -4.52 2.93 0.26
N ASP A 42 -5.63 2.62 -0.41
CA ASP A 42 -5.91 3.19 -1.72
C ASP A 42 -6.02 4.71 -1.66
N ARG A 43 -6.75 5.24 -0.68
CA ARG A 43 -6.96 6.69 -0.56
C ARG A 43 -5.78 7.41 0.07
N THR A 44 -4.84 6.67 0.62
CA THR A 44 -3.65 7.27 1.22
C THR A 44 -2.48 7.25 0.26
N PHE A 45 -2.30 6.17 -0.50
CA PHE A 45 -1.10 5.95 -1.30
C PHE A 45 -1.33 5.79 -2.79
N VAL A 46 -2.45 5.24 -3.21
CA VAL A 46 -2.68 4.94 -4.63
C VAL A 46 -3.41 6.10 -5.31
N ARG A 47 -4.64 6.33 -4.91
CA ARG A 47 -5.42 7.50 -5.37
C ARG A 47 -5.49 8.46 -4.21
N ALA A 48 -4.33 8.99 -3.85
CA ALA A 48 -4.15 9.73 -2.63
C ALA A 48 -4.99 11.00 -2.59
N ALA A 49 -5.71 11.18 -1.49
CA ALA A 49 -6.37 12.44 -1.20
C ALA A 49 -5.30 13.48 -0.82
N PRO A 50 -5.62 14.78 -0.91
CA PRO A 50 -4.62 15.80 -0.60
C PRO A 50 -4.08 15.74 0.82
N THR A 51 -4.92 15.32 1.77
CA THR A 51 -4.50 15.19 3.17
C THR A 51 -5.11 13.94 3.76
N GLN A 52 -4.62 13.54 4.94
CA GLN A 52 -5.20 12.40 5.64
C GLN A 52 -6.61 12.71 6.10
N GLU A 53 -6.87 13.94 6.50
CA GLU A 53 -8.22 14.37 6.87
C GLU A 53 -9.17 14.21 5.71
N ALA A 54 -8.74 14.62 4.52
CA ALA A 54 -9.55 14.46 3.32
C ALA A 54 -9.78 13.00 2.98
N ALA A 55 -8.78 12.16 3.18
CA ALA A 55 -8.93 10.72 2.95
C ALA A 55 -9.97 10.12 3.90
N ALA A 56 -9.90 10.49 5.17
CA ALA A 56 -10.87 10.01 6.15
C ALA A 56 -12.29 10.44 5.78
N GLU A 57 -12.42 11.68 5.34
CA GLU A 57 -13.72 12.23 4.93
C GLU A 57 -14.28 11.48 3.73
N LEU A 58 -13.44 11.21 2.73
CA LEU A 58 -13.85 10.46 1.55
C LEU A 58 -14.30 9.05 1.92
N LEU A 59 -13.72 8.48 2.94
CA LEU A 59 -14.07 7.13 3.38
C LEU A 59 -15.21 7.11 4.38
N GLY A 60 -15.68 8.29 4.80
CA GLY A 60 -16.76 8.37 5.78
C GLY A 60 -16.34 7.92 7.17
N LEU A 61 -15.07 8.09 7.52
CA LEU A 61 -14.54 7.64 8.80
C LEU A 61 -14.14 8.82 9.68
N PRO A 62 -14.39 8.74 11.00
CA PRO A 62 -13.76 9.68 11.91
C PRO A 62 -12.25 9.62 11.75
N PHE A 63 -11.59 10.75 11.92
CA PHE A 63 -10.15 10.81 11.68
C PHE A 63 -9.36 9.85 12.56
N SER A 64 -9.72 9.70 13.81
CA SER A 64 -9.04 8.77 14.71
C SER A 64 -9.21 7.33 14.26
N THR A 65 -10.39 6.98 13.76
CA THR A 65 -10.65 5.64 13.23
C THR A 65 -9.82 5.42 11.96
N TYR A 66 -9.77 6.41 11.09
CA TYR A 66 -8.97 6.34 9.89
C TYR A 66 -7.50 6.10 10.23
N ARG A 67 -6.96 6.87 11.21
CA ARG A 67 -5.56 6.73 11.61
C ARG A 67 -5.27 5.33 12.16
N ARG A 68 -6.19 4.79 12.91
CA ARG A 68 -6.05 3.45 13.48
C ARG A 68 -6.06 2.39 12.38
N TYR A 69 -6.96 2.55 11.43
CA TYR A 69 -7.01 1.62 10.29
C TYR A 69 -5.77 1.74 9.42
N LEU A 70 -5.28 2.95 9.23
CA LEU A 70 -4.08 3.17 8.44
C LEU A 70 -2.88 2.48 9.07
N ALA A 71 -2.70 2.63 10.39
CA ALA A 71 -1.60 1.97 11.08
C ALA A 71 -1.69 0.46 10.92
N LYS A 72 -2.89 -0.09 11.08
CA LYS A 72 -3.09 -1.52 10.93
C LYS A 72 -2.85 -1.98 9.49
N ALA A 73 -3.32 -1.19 8.54
CA ALA A 73 -3.16 -1.52 7.13
C ALA A 73 -1.68 -1.53 6.73
N VAL A 74 -0.92 -0.55 7.18
CA VAL A 74 0.51 -0.50 6.89
C VAL A 74 1.23 -1.69 7.52
N GLU A 75 0.84 -2.03 8.75
CA GLU A 75 1.42 -3.18 9.43
C GLU A 75 1.14 -4.48 8.68
N ARG A 76 -0.11 -4.67 8.29
CA ARG A 76 -0.50 -5.88 7.54
C ARG A 76 0.18 -5.93 6.18
N LEU A 77 0.28 -4.79 5.51
CA LEU A 77 0.95 -4.73 4.22
C LEU A 77 2.43 -5.07 4.36
N ALA A 78 3.08 -4.55 5.40
CA ALA A 78 4.48 -4.85 5.64
C ALA A 78 4.68 -6.34 5.90
N ASP A 79 3.81 -6.96 6.68
CA ASP A 79 3.87 -8.39 6.95
C ASP A 79 3.70 -9.20 5.67
N LEU A 80 2.78 -8.78 4.82
CA LEU A 80 2.53 -9.46 3.56
C LEU A 80 3.72 -9.34 2.62
N LEU A 81 4.29 -8.16 2.52
CA LEU A 81 5.46 -7.95 1.66
C LEU A 81 6.66 -8.75 2.15
N TRP A 82 6.81 -8.87 3.46
CA TRP A 82 7.85 -9.72 4.02
C TRP A 82 7.62 -11.18 3.65
N ALA A 83 6.38 -11.65 3.75
CA ALA A 83 6.04 -13.02 3.39
C ALA A 83 6.31 -13.29 1.91
N VAL A 84 6.07 -12.31 1.07
CA VAL A 84 6.39 -12.41 -0.37
C VAL A 84 7.91 -12.50 -0.55
N GLU A 85 8.64 -11.68 0.18
CA GLU A 85 10.10 -11.63 0.06
C GLU A 85 10.73 -12.99 0.41
N ILE A 86 10.22 -13.66 1.43
CA ILE A 86 10.75 -14.96 1.83
C ILE A 86 10.07 -16.13 1.10
N GLY A 87 9.18 -15.84 0.16
CA GLY A 87 8.60 -16.86 -0.71
C GLY A 87 7.39 -17.59 -0.16
N GLU A 88 6.84 -17.14 0.97
CA GLU A 88 5.66 -17.80 1.56
C GLU A 88 4.35 -17.42 0.87
N VAL A 89 4.31 -16.27 0.25
CA VAL A 89 3.11 -15.77 -0.42
C VAL A 89 3.48 -15.31 -1.82
N ARG A 90 2.61 -15.63 -2.78
CA ARG A 90 2.80 -15.18 -4.15
C ARG A 90 1.69 -14.18 -4.47
N LEU A 91 2.09 -12.98 -4.89
CA LEU A 91 1.11 -11.95 -5.24
C LEU A 91 0.59 -12.17 -6.66
N PRO A 92 -0.66 -11.73 -6.93
CA PRO A 92 -1.20 -11.82 -8.28
C PRO A 92 -0.39 -10.94 -9.23
N ALA A 93 -0.29 -11.37 -10.47
CA ALA A 93 0.36 -10.58 -11.51
C ALA A 93 -0.53 -9.39 -11.86
N ASN A 94 0.11 -8.27 -12.15
CA ASN A 94 -0.61 -7.05 -12.55
C ASN A 94 -0.41 -6.79 -14.02
#